data_d4144f9ed4b2f399079b8b46ad80a284
#
_entry.id   d4144f9ed4b2f399079b8b46ad80a284
#
_cell.length_a   1.000
_cell.length_b   1.000
_cell.length_c   1.000
_cell.angle_alpha   90.00
_cell.angle_beta   90.00
_cell.angle_gamma   90.00
#
_symmetry.space_group_name_H-M   'P 1'
#
loop_
_entity.id
_entity.type
_entity.pdbx_description
1 polymer ?
#
loop_
_entity_poly.entity_id
_entity_poly.type
_entity_poly.pdbx_seq_one_letter_code
_entity_poly.pdbx_strand_id
1 'polypeptide(L)'
;MKPSMRYFCLTLVVLLFFPLLAGCWDRKEINDLALVTGVAIDKASDNSIEVSVQIFIPQGSTQSSQSGGEATGGSGTTFVQSAQGVNIADALAQLQMKFSRKIFWGHSEVYLFGAEKVEQGLKDDLDFLMRDSEPRERAFTFVTKGKAREVLEKHSILERNTSEVLREMAVNKTSINSSMAHLMEMLEDESRAALLPWVEILQAPGQDDPSKGIGYINGTAIMHNHKLVGVADNRITRGILWAVDEMNNAIITIRPDHTKGTLSVQLLRNRSKITPMYKNGEWSLRIDVDCKNQLIQNTTEINIDQSSDSLANIEKQLEENIEERIHLAIHEAKTKYKADIFNFAGAFHRKYPVLWKKHEKEWDTIFPELKITVNAQADILRPGMFNTQQKQ
;
A
#
# COMPACT_ATOMS: atom_id res chain seq x y z
N MET A 1 71.19 12.13 8.00
CA MET A 1 70.43 11.92 6.74
C MET A 1 70.82 12.98 5.71
N LYS A 2 71.32 12.54 4.55
CA LYS A 2 71.68 13.46 3.44
C LYS A 2 70.47 14.30 3.02
N PRO A 3 70.59 15.60 2.74
CA PRO A 3 69.49 16.47 2.40
C PRO A 3 68.63 15.93 1.24
N SER A 4 69.20 15.24 0.28
CA SER A 4 68.51 14.60 -0.85
C SER A 4 67.49 13.53 -0.42
N MET A 5 67.76 12.80 0.64
CA MET A 5 66.87 11.75 1.16
C MET A 5 65.66 12.34 1.91
N ARG A 6 65.80 13.51 2.50
CA ARG A 6 64.66 14.27 3.11
C ARG A 6 63.68 14.78 2.08
N TYR A 7 64.19 15.35 0.99
CA TYR A 7 63.34 15.81 -0.11
C TYR A 7 62.62 14.65 -0.79
N PHE A 8 63.29 13.52 -0.99
CA PHE A 8 62.70 12.32 -1.56
C PHE A 8 61.55 11.77 -0.69
N CYS A 9 61.75 11.67 0.62
CA CYS A 9 60.69 11.26 1.56
C CYS A 9 59.53 12.24 1.58
N LEU A 10 59.77 13.55 1.52
CA LEU A 10 58.75 14.58 1.50
C LEU A 10 57.93 14.51 0.22
N THR A 11 58.55 14.31 -0.92
CA THR A 11 57.89 14.15 -2.24
C THR A 11 57.04 12.88 -2.26
N LEU A 12 57.54 11.78 -1.67
CA LEU A 12 56.78 10.53 -1.57
C LEU A 12 55.55 10.68 -0.68
N VAL A 13 55.67 11.38 0.45
CA VAL A 13 54.56 11.68 1.36
C VAL A 13 53.49 12.55 0.66
N VAL A 14 53.91 13.60 -0.04
CA VAL A 14 53.00 14.47 -0.79
C VAL A 14 52.28 13.68 -1.90
N LEU A 15 52.99 12.81 -2.63
CA LEU A 15 52.41 11.96 -3.68
C LEU A 15 51.42 10.92 -3.13
N LEU A 16 51.66 10.44 -1.88
CA LEU A 16 50.78 9.47 -1.21
C LEU A 16 49.50 10.14 -0.66
N PHE A 17 49.58 11.42 -0.25
CA PHE A 17 48.44 12.17 0.29
C PHE A 17 47.66 12.91 -0.81
N PHE A 18 48.24 13.14 -2.00
CA PHE A 18 47.58 13.83 -3.09
C PHE A 18 46.24 13.17 -3.54
N PRO A 19 46.12 11.82 -3.69
CA PRO A 19 44.86 11.18 -4.01
C PRO A 19 43.82 11.26 -2.90
N LEU A 20 44.19 11.49 -1.63
CA LEU A 20 43.21 11.68 -0.54
C LEU A 20 42.51 13.04 -0.60
N LEU A 21 43.05 14.01 -1.35
CA LEU A 21 42.41 15.31 -1.58
C LEU A 21 41.41 15.28 -2.75
N ALA A 22 41.35 14.22 -3.55
CA ALA A 22 40.44 14.04 -4.69
C ALA A 22 39.08 13.48 -4.28
N GLY A 23 38.77 13.36 -2.97
CA GLY A 23 37.59 12.66 -2.43
C GLY A 23 36.22 13.26 -2.70
N CYS A 24 36.09 14.36 -3.46
CA CYS A 24 34.79 15.02 -3.72
C CYS A 24 34.41 15.08 -5.22
N TRP A 25 34.94 14.19 -6.06
CA TRP A 25 34.70 14.24 -7.51
C TRP A 25 33.26 13.94 -7.91
N ASP A 26 32.48 13.19 -7.12
CA ASP A 26 31.08 12.82 -7.42
C ASP A 26 30.07 13.55 -6.50
N ARG A 27 30.37 14.78 -6.09
CA ARG A 27 29.43 15.58 -5.30
C ARG A 27 28.30 16.11 -6.19
N LYS A 28 27.13 15.49 -6.11
CA LYS A 28 25.88 16.03 -6.70
C LYS A 28 25.27 17.02 -5.70
N GLU A 29 25.11 18.26 -6.10
CA GLU A 29 24.44 19.25 -5.25
C GLU A 29 22.92 19.08 -5.38
N ILE A 30 22.20 19.21 -4.26
CA ILE A 30 20.72 19.09 -4.24
C ILE A 30 20.08 20.12 -5.18
N ASN A 31 20.72 21.26 -5.38
CA ASN A 31 20.26 22.33 -6.29
C ASN A 31 20.27 21.93 -7.77
N ASP A 32 21.04 20.91 -8.16
CA ASP A 32 21.13 20.41 -9.53
C ASP A 32 20.11 19.28 -9.80
N LEU A 33 19.35 18.88 -8.78
CA LEU A 33 18.38 17.81 -8.85
C LEU A 33 16.94 18.30 -8.87
N ALA A 34 16.11 17.68 -9.68
CA ALA A 34 14.67 17.74 -9.62
C ALA A 34 14.18 16.54 -8.78
N LEU A 35 13.83 16.81 -7.50
CA LEU A 35 13.44 15.76 -6.56
C LEU A 35 12.02 15.27 -6.84
N VAL A 36 11.92 14.02 -7.27
CA VAL A 36 10.63 13.36 -7.52
C VAL A 36 10.03 12.87 -6.20
N THR A 37 8.82 13.31 -5.89
CA THR A 37 8.05 12.85 -4.72
C THR A 37 7.06 11.74 -5.07
N GLY A 38 6.52 11.76 -6.29
CA GLY A 38 5.58 10.75 -6.79
C GLY A 38 5.72 10.51 -8.27
N VAL A 39 5.40 9.28 -8.66
CA VAL A 39 5.48 8.80 -10.04
C VAL A 39 4.13 8.22 -10.44
N ALA A 40 3.64 8.57 -11.61
CA ALA A 40 2.46 7.95 -12.22
C ALA A 40 2.84 7.31 -13.55
N ILE A 41 2.33 6.10 -13.77
CA ILE A 41 2.53 5.33 -14.99
C ILE A 41 1.17 4.96 -15.55
N ASP A 42 0.89 5.52 -16.73
CA ASP A 42 -0.40 5.39 -17.41
C ASP A 42 -0.23 4.76 -18.80
N LYS A 43 -1.29 4.13 -19.27
CA LYS A 43 -1.42 3.79 -20.68
C LYS A 43 -1.62 5.08 -21.50
N ALA A 44 -0.80 5.33 -22.50
CA ALA A 44 -0.99 6.44 -23.45
C ALA A 44 -1.70 5.96 -24.73
N SER A 45 -1.25 4.83 -25.28
CA SER A 45 -1.86 4.11 -26.40
C SER A 45 -1.58 2.61 -26.28
N ASP A 46 -1.95 1.81 -27.27
CA ASP A 46 -1.70 0.35 -27.22
C ASP A 46 -0.21 0.01 -27.19
N ASN A 47 0.65 0.85 -27.74
CA ASN A 47 2.09 0.63 -27.83
C ASN A 47 2.91 1.73 -27.14
N SER A 48 2.32 2.54 -26.28
CA SER A 48 3.02 3.59 -25.56
C SER A 48 2.45 3.81 -24.16
N ILE A 49 3.34 4.27 -23.29
CA ILE A 49 3.02 4.63 -21.91
C ILE A 49 3.26 6.11 -21.68
N GLU A 50 2.59 6.68 -20.69
CA GLU A 50 2.86 8.01 -20.18
C GLU A 50 3.46 7.88 -18.78
N VAL A 51 4.63 8.47 -18.58
CA VAL A 51 5.25 8.60 -17.26
C VAL A 51 5.12 10.05 -16.81
N SER A 52 4.53 10.25 -15.63
CA SER A 52 4.38 11.56 -15.01
C SER A 52 5.11 11.59 -13.68
N VAL A 53 5.78 12.70 -13.38
CA VAL A 53 6.50 12.89 -12.12
C VAL A 53 5.98 14.12 -11.40
N GLN A 54 5.78 14.01 -10.10
CA GLN A 54 5.53 15.13 -9.21
C GLN A 54 6.87 15.58 -8.61
N ILE A 55 7.24 16.84 -8.85
CA ILE A 55 8.50 17.44 -8.40
C ILE A 55 8.20 18.42 -7.26
N PHE A 56 8.97 18.33 -6.20
CA PHE A 56 8.94 19.30 -5.11
C PHE A 56 9.80 20.52 -5.44
N ILE A 57 9.22 21.72 -5.32
CA ILE A 57 9.91 23.01 -5.47
C ILE A 57 10.12 23.59 -4.08
N PRO A 58 11.37 23.62 -3.55
CA PRO A 58 11.65 24.23 -2.25
C PRO A 58 11.29 25.73 -2.25
N GLN A 59 10.61 26.21 -1.23
CA GLN A 59 10.42 27.65 -1.03
C GLN A 59 11.78 28.31 -0.75
N GLY A 60 12.19 29.19 -1.59
CA GLY A 60 13.49 29.92 -1.49
C GLY A 60 14.06 30.34 -2.84
N SER A 61 13.53 29.80 -3.94
CA SER A 61 14.00 30.15 -5.30
C SER A 61 13.19 31.24 -5.98
N THR A 62 12.11 31.74 -5.39
CA THR A 62 11.40 32.92 -5.85
C THR A 62 11.63 34.07 -4.87
N GLN A 63 12.55 34.94 -5.22
CA GLN A 63 12.67 36.25 -4.59
C GLN A 63 11.32 36.99 -4.69
N SER A 64 10.79 37.33 -3.54
CA SER A 64 9.61 38.11 -3.29
C SER A 64 9.45 39.28 -4.25
N SER A 65 8.39 39.30 -5.03
CA SER A 65 7.75 40.52 -5.40
C SER A 65 6.78 40.89 -4.27
N GLN A 66 7.15 41.96 -3.62
CA GLN A 66 6.46 42.66 -2.56
C GLN A 66 5.06 43.10 -3.04
N SER A 67 4.03 42.38 -2.67
CA SER A 67 2.67 42.91 -2.58
C SER A 67 1.92 42.16 -1.50
N GLY A 68 1.40 42.93 -0.53
CA GLY A 68 0.73 42.41 0.67
C GLY A 68 -0.52 41.60 0.32
N GLY A 69 -0.42 40.35 0.53
CA GLY A 69 -1.51 39.38 0.56
C GLY A 69 -1.19 38.35 1.63
N GLU A 70 -2.17 38.03 2.47
CA GLU A 70 -2.06 37.12 3.59
C GLU A 70 -1.32 35.84 3.21
N ALA A 71 -0.23 35.57 3.92
CA ALA A 71 0.52 34.33 3.86
C ALA A 71 -0.35 33.21 4.43
N THR A 72 -1.11 32.56 3.57
CA THR A 72 -1.66 31.23 3.87
C THR A 72 -0.49 30.26 3.94
N GLY A 73 -0.40 29.56 5.07
CA GLY A 73 0.72 28.75 5.56
C GLY A 73 1.48 27.94 4.51
N GLY A 74 2.78 27.97 4.66
CA GLY A 74 3.88 27.33 3.94
C GLY A 74 3.63 26.06 3.13
N SER A 75 2.88 26.14 2.05
CA SER A 75 2.71 25.06 1.08
C SER A 75 3.85 25.13 0.09
N GLY A 76 4.77 24.15 0.12
CA GLY A 76 5.72 23.93 -0.96
C GLY A 76 4.94 23.70 -2.26
N THR A 77 5.33 24.38 -3.34
CA THR A 77 4.67 24.22 -4.63
C THR A 77 5.14 22.93 -5.26
N THR A 78 4.22 22.08 -5.68
CA THR A 78 4.56 20.88 -6.48
C THR A 78 4.17 21.14 -7.94
N PHE A 79 4.89 20.47 -8.82
CA PHE A 79 4.72 20.55 -10.25
C PHE A 79 4.70 19.16 -10.84
N VAL A 80 3.70 18.87 -11.67
CA VAL A 80 3.58 17.58 -12.37
C VAL A 80 3.96 17.78 -13.83
N GLN A 81 4.88 16.95 -14.31
CA GLN A 81 5.28 16.94 -15.71
C GLN A 81 5.26 15.50 -16.23
N SER A 82 4.88 15.34 -17.49
CA SER A 82 4.76 14.02 -18.11
C SER A 82 5.46 13.95 -19.47
N ALA A 83 5.81 12.72 -19.86
CA ALA A 83 6.24 12.41 -21.20
C ALA A 83 5.76 11.01 -21.61
N GLN A 84 5.57 10.80 -22.90
CA GLN A 84 5.21 9.54 -23.49
C GLN A 84 6.45 8.85 -24.05
N GLY A 85 6.44 7.51 -24.05
CA GLY A 85 7.49 6.70 -24.63
C GLY A 85 6.98 5.29 -24.95
N VAL A 86 7.77 4.53 -25.68
CA VAL A 86 7.44 3.12 -25.97
C VAL A 86 7.63 2.22 -24.75
N ASN A 87 8.42 2.67 -23.77
CA ASN A 87 8.63 2.06 -22.47
C ASN A 87 9.06 3.14 -21.46
N ILE A 88 9.27 2.75 -20.19
CA ILE A 88 9.65 3.70 -19.12
C ILE A 88 10.96 4.41 -19.46
N ALA A 89 12.00 3.70 -19.92
CA ALA A 89 13.30 4.29 -20.20
C ALA A 89 13.20 5.39 -21.28
N ASP A 90 12.44 5.14 -22.36
CA ASP A 90 12.20 6.13 -23.42
C ASP A 90 11.39 7.32 -22.90
N ALA A 91 10.30 7.06 -22.18
CA ALA A 91 9.51 8.12 -21.55
C ALA A 91 10.35 9.00 -20.61
N LEU A 92 11.27 8.40 -19.83
CA LEU A 92 12.19 9.13 -18.97
C LEU A 92 13.21 9.98 -19.74
N ALA A 93 13.74 9.47 -20.83
CA ALA A 93 14.63 10.24 -21.70
C ALA A 93 13.91 11.47 -22.28
N GLN A 94 12.67 11.30 -22.75
CA GLN A 94 11.82 12.40 -23.21
C GLN A 94 11.46 13.37 -22.08
N LEU A 95 11.23 12.85 -20.88
CA LEU A 95 10.92 13.66 -19.70
C LEU A 95 12.13 14.49 -19.28
N GLN A 96 13.34 13.91 -19.27
CA GLN A 96 14.57 14.64 -18.92
C GLN A 96 14.83 15.84 -19.83
N MET A 97 14.47 15.78 -21.12
CA MET A 97 14.60 16.91 -22.03
C MET A 97 13.72 18.11 -21.66
N LYS A 98 12.69 17.90 -20.85
CA LYS A 98 11.79 18.96 -20.35
C LYS A 98 12.27 19.63 -19.07
N PHE A 99 13.36 19.13 -18.47
CA PHE A 99 13.90 19.63 -17.21
C PHE A 99 15.31 20.20 -17.38
N SER A 100 15.57 21.34 -16.78
CA SER A 100 16.91 21.94 -16.69
C SER A 100 17.79 21.29 -15.62
N ARG A 101 17.19 20.47 -14.73
CA ARG A 101 17.87 19.74 -13.65
C ARG A 101 17.78 18.26 -13.88
N LYS A 102 18.73 17.47 -13.33
CA LYS A 102 18.65 16.01 -13.41
C LYS A 102 17.46 15.51 -12.58
N ILE A 103 16.58 14.72 -13.20
CA ILE A 103 15.49 14.04 -12.49
C ILE A 103 16.10 13.02 -11.53
N PHE A 104 15.71 13.07 -10.26
CA PHE A 104 16.20 12.18 -9.22
C PHE A 104 15.04 11.41 -8.55
N TRP A 105 15.01 10.11 -8.74
CA TRP A 105 13.94 9.20 -8.30
C TRP A 105 14.10 8.70 -6.87
N GLY A 106 15.31 8.77 -6.31
CA GLY A 106 15.63 8.23 -4.99
C GLY A 106 14.87 8.87 -3.82
N HIS A 107 14.05 9.88 -4.11
CA HIS A 107 13.16 10.52 -3.13
C HIS A 107 11.68 10.25 -3.36
N SER A 108 11.34 9.43 -4.36
CA SER A 108 9.94 9.05 -4.63
C SER A 108 9.33 8.32 -3.43
N GLU A 109 8.16 8.77 -3.02
CA GLU A 109 7.41 8.23 -1.89
C GLU A 109 6.30 7.28 -2.36
N VAL A 110 5.76 7.53 -3.56
CA VAL A 110 4.65 6.77 -4.14
C VAL A 110 4.85 6.49 -5.63
N TYR A 111 4.38 5.32 -6.05
CA TYR A 111 4.19 4.92 -7.44
C TYR A 111 2.70 4.62 -7.66
N LEU A 112 2.11 5.30 -8.64
CA LEU A 112 0.72 5.12 -9.02
C LEU A 112 0.65 4.51 -10.42
N PHE A 113 -0.15 3.47 -10.56
CA PHE A 113 -0.40 2.81 -11.83
C PHE A 113 -1.85 3.03 -12.23
N GLY A 114 -2.11 3.59 -13.41
CA GLY A 114 -3.45 3.72 -13.95
C GLY A 114 -4.08 2.35 -14.23
N ALA A 115 -5.39 2.17 -13.97
CA ALA A 115 -6.07 0.89 -14.12
C ALA A 115 -5.87 0.26 -15.49
N GLU A 116 -6.04 1.04 -16.57
CA GLU A 116 -5.85 0.55 -17.94
C GLU A 116 -4.42 0.03 -18.21
N LYS A 117 -3.42 0.63 -17.55
CA LYS A 117 -2.03 0.17 -17.64
C LYS A 117 -1.85 -1.16 -16.92
N VAL A 118 -2.45 -1.31 -15.74
CA VAL A 118 -2.38 -2.57 -14.96
C VAL A 118 -3.15 -3.70 -15.66
N GLU A 119 -4.25 -3.41 -16.34
CA GLU A 119 -4.99 -4.37 -17.18
C GLU A 119 -4.13 -4.92 -18.32
N GLN A 120 -3.32 -4.07 -18.96
CA GLN A 120 -2.36 -4.53 -19.98
C GLN A 120 -1.27 -5.40 -19.36
N GLY A 121 -0.83 -5.09 -18.16
CA GLY A 121 0.22 -5.78 -17.40
C GLY A 121 1.38 -4.86 -17.06
N LEU A 122 2.02 -5.15 -15.92
CA LEU A 122 3.13 -4.37 -15.37
C LEU A 122 4.48 -5.10 -15.42
N LYS A 123 4.58 -6.27 -16.05
CA LYS A 123 5.78 -7.10 -15.97
C LYS A 123 7.05 -6.36 -16.40
N ASP A 124 7.02 -5.74 -17.57
CA ASP A 124 8.19 -5.05 -18.12
C ASP A 124 8.48 -3.74 -17.39
N ASP A 125 7.42 -3.08 -16.89
CA ASP A 125 7.56 -1.83 -16.13
C ASP A 125 8.21 -2.10 -14.76
N LEU A 126 7.78 -3.14 -14.07
CA LEU A 126 8.35 -3.56 -12.79
C LEU A 126 9.77 -4.07 -12.95
N ASP A 127 10.08 -4.82 -14.03
CA ASP A 127 11.44 -5.25 -14.33
C ASP A 127 12.38 -4.04 -14.49
N PHE A 128 11.95 -2.98 -15.19
CA PHE A 128 12.70 -1.74 -15.32
C PHE A 128 12.91 -1.06 -13.95
N LEU A 129 11.84 -0.88 -13.17
CA LEU A 129 11.90 -0.19 -11.87
C LEU A 129 12.79 -0.92 -10.86
N MET A 130 12.95 -2.24 -10.98
CA MET A 130 13.82 -3.03 -10.11
C MET A 130 15.26 -3.14 -10.61
N ARG A 131 15.51 -2.98 -11.91
CA ARG A 131 16.87 -2.96 -12.48
C ARG A 131 17.57 -1.64 -12.26
N ASP A 132 16.84 -0.55 -12.29
CA ASP A 132 17.41 0.77 -12.03
C ASP A 132 17.67 0.94 -10.53
N SER A 133 18.84 1.42 -10.20
CA SER A 133 19.26 1.64 -8.80
C SER A 133 18.70 2.91 -8.16
N GLU A 134 18.10 3.80 -8.94
CA GLU A 134 17.57 5.07 -8.44
C GLU A 134 16.15 4.94 -7.83
N PRO A 135 15.19 4.14 -8.38
CA PRO A 135 13.85 3.98 -7.81
C PRO A 135 13.88 3.44 -6.37
N ARG A 136 13.02 3.98 -5.53
CA ARG A 136 13.01 3.62 -4.12
C ARG A 136 12.13 2.39 -3.86
N GLU A 137 12.72 1.26 -3.48
CA GLU A 137 12.00 0.01 -3.17
C GLU A 137 10.97 0.15 -2.05
N ARG A 138 11.16 1.10 -1.14
CA ARG A 138 10.26 1.37 -0.01
C ARG A 138 9.10 2.31 -0.36
N ALA A 139 9.08 2.87 -1.57
CA ALA A 139 7.97 3.70 -2.00
C ALA A 139 6.68 2.88 -2.07
N PHE A 140 5.56 3.47 -1.63
CA PHE A 140 4.28 2.81 -1.65
C PHE A 140 3.71 2.74 -3.06
N THR A 141 3.00 1.66 -3.36
CA THR A 141 2.41 1.39 -4.67
C THR A 141 0.89 1.43 -4.60
N PHE A 142 0.27 2.01 -5.62
CA PHE A 142 -1.17 2.19 -5.71
C PHE A 142 -1.66 1.91 -7.12
N VAL A 143 -2.93 1.50 -7.25
CA VAL A 143 -3.64 1.48 -8.54
C VAL A 143 -4.75 2.52 -8.49
N THR A 144 -4.92 3.29 -9.55
CA THR A 144 -5.92 4.35 -9.63
C THR A 144 -7.06 3.97 -10.57
N LYS A 145 -8.29 4.34 -10.23
CA LYS A 145 -9.49 4.07 -11.04
C LYS A 145 -9.42 4.64 -12.45
N GLY A 146 -8.80 5.79 -12.59
CA GLY A 146 -8.57 6.46 -13.87
C GLY A 146 -7.08 6.61 -14.12
N LYS A 147 -6.71 7.71 -14.77
CA LYS A 147 -5.30 8.03 -14.99
C LYS A 147 -4.62 8.38 -13.66
N ALA A 148 -3.48 7.75 -13.43
CA ALA A 148 -2.66 7.98 -12.25
C ALA A 148 -2.11 9.41 -12.20
N ARG A 149 -1.80 9.98 -13.35
CA ARG A 149 -1.42 11.39 -13.49
C ARG A 149 -2.45 12.32 -12.86
N GLU A 150 -3.75 12.10 -13.11
CA GLU A 150 -4.82 12.96 -12.62
C GLU A 150 -4.85 13.00 -11.08
N VAL A 151 -4.47 11.92 -10.42
CA VAL A 151 -4.34 11.86 -8.96
C VAL A 151 -3.17 12.72 -8.48
N LEU A 152 -2.00 12.65 -9.13
CA LEU A 152 -0.84 13.47 -8.78
C LEU A 152 -1.08 14.98 -8.97
N GLU A 153 -1.93 15.36 -9.92
CA GLU A 153 -2.28 16.76 -10.21
C GLU A 153 -3.24 17.38 -9.19
N LYS A 154 -3.80 16.57 -8.26
CA LYS A 154 -4.69 17.12 -7.22
C LYS A 154 -3.93 17.92 -6.18
N HIS A 155 -4.55 19.00 -5.72
CA HIS A 155 -4.02 19.81 -4.65
C HIS A 155 -4.53 19.32 -3.30
N SER A 156 -3.59 18.93 -2.44
CA SER A 156 -3.90 18.58 -1.05
C SER A 156 -4.19 19.83 -0.22
N ILE A 157 -5.12 19.69 0.73
CA ILE A 157 -5.44 20.75 1.70
C ILE A 157 -4.64 20.56 2.99
N LEU A 158 -4.37 19.31 3.37
CA LEU A 158 -3.73 18.96 4.66
C LEU A 158 -2.21 18.75 4.52
N GLU A 159 -1.79 18.17 3.41
CA GLU A 159 -0.39 17.83 3.16
C GLU A 159 0.20 18.73 2.07
N ARG A 160 1.53 18.77 1.96
CA ARG A 160 2.23 19.58 0.97
C ARG A 160 1.94 19.19 -0.47
N ASN A 161 1.65 17.91 -0.69
CA ASN A 161 1.36 17.36 -2.01
C ASN A 161 0.60 16.04 -1.91
N THR A 162 0.04 15.57 -3.03
CA THR A 162 -0.75 14.33 -3.11
C THR A 162 0.07 13.08 -2.80
N SER A 163 1.37 13.05 -3.14
CA SER A 163 2.23 11.91 -2.81
C SER A 163 2.36 11.73 -1.30
N GLU A 164 2.48 12.83 -0.55
CA GLU A 164 2.51 12.82 0.92
C GLU A 164 1.17 12.35 1.51
N VAL A 165 0.03 12.80 0.95
CA VAL A 165 -1.30 12.31 1.35
C VAL A 165 -1.39 10.78 1.25
N LEU A 166 -1.04 10.24 0.08
CA LEU A 166 -1.13 8.80 -0.16
C LEU A 166 -0.14 8.01 0.71
N ARG A 167 1.06 8.55 0.91
CA ARG A 167 2.04 7.97 1.83
C ARG A 167 1.50 7.89 3.26
N GLU A 168 0.91 8.98 3.79
CA GLU A 168 0.35 9.00 5.13
C GLU A 168 -0.84 8.03 5.25
N MET A 169 -1.70 7.94 4.23
CA MET A 169 -2.79 6.94 4.20
C MET A 169 -2.24 5.50 4.28
N ALA A 170 -1.14 5.20 3.58
CA ALA A 170 -0.50 3.89 3.64
C ALA A 170 0.13 3.62 5.01
N VAL A 171 0.82 4.60 5.59
CA VAL A 171 1.45 4.50 6.92
C VAL A 171 0.41 4.23 8.01
N ASN A 172 -0.78 4.83 7.91
CA ASN A 172 -1.87 4.66 8.88
C ASN A 172 -2.49 3.24 8.84
N LYS A 173 -2.17 2.40 7.86
CA LYS A 173 -2.60 0.99 7.76
C LYS A 173 -4.12 0.78 7.93
N THR A 174 -4.91 1.69 7.40
CA THR A 174 -6.38 1.56 7.43
C THR A 174 -6.92 0.68 6.30
N SER A 175 -6.09 0.33 5.32
CA SER A 175 -6.36 -0.52 4.18
C SER A 175 -5.13 -1.39 3.87
N ILE A 176 -5.18 -2.14 2.76
CA ILE A 176 -4.00 -2.83 2.22
C ILE A 176 -2.86 -1.81 2.07
N ASN A 177 -1.66 -2.27 2.36
CA ASN A 177 -0.43 -1.49 2.26
C ASN A 177 0.58 -2.29 1.44
N SER A 178 1.09 -1.70 0.38
CA SER A 178 2.09 -2.33 -0.48
C SER A 178 3.20 -1.35 -0.83
N SER A 179 4.45 -1.71 -0.51
CA SER A 179 5.62 -1.05 -1.08
C SER A 179 6.01 -1.70 -2.41
N MET A 180 6.91 -1.08 -3.17
CA MET A 180 7.44 -1.65 -4.40
C MET A 180 8.09 -3.02 -4.15
N ALA A 181 8.90 -3.16 -3.10
CA ALA A 181 9.50 -4.44 -2.73
C ALA A 181 8.44 -5.50 -2.40
N HIS A 182 7.41 -5.14 -1.62
CA HIS A 182 6.33 -6.06 -1.26
C HIS A 182 5.47 -6.46 -2.47
N LEU A 183 5.22 -5.52 -3.40
CA LEU A 183 4.54 -5.84 -4.67
C LEU A 183 5.31 -6.89 -5.47
N MET A 184 6.63 -6.75 -5.58
CA MET A 184 7.48 -7.72 -6.28
C MET A 184 7.46 -9.08 -5.58
N GLU A 185 7.62 -9.10 -4.25
CA GLU A 185 7.53 -10.32 -3.45
C GLU A 185 6.22 -11.08 -3.71
N MET A 186 5.07 -10.38 -3.63
CA MET A 186 3.76 -11.00 -3.90
C MET A 186 3.62 -11.54 -5.33
N LEU A 187 4.17 -10.86 -6.34
CA LEU A 187 4.06 -11.30 -7.74
C LEU A 187 5.03 -12.44 -8.09
N GLU A 188 6.13 -12.58 -7.37
CA GLU A 188 7.11 -13.65 -7.53
C GLU A 188 6.81 -14.88 -6.66
N ASP A 189 5.93 -14.74 -5.67
CA ASP A 189 5.50 -15.84 -4.81
C ASP A 189 4.65 -16.87 -5.57
N GLU A 190 4.43 -18.03 -4.99
CA GLU A 190 3.72 -19.17 -5.60
C GLU A 190 2.29 -18.84 -6.05
N SER A 191 1.63 -17.92 -5.36
CA SER A 191 0.29 -17.46 -5.71
C SER A 191 0.26 -16.54 -6.93
N ARG A 192 1.37 -15.85 -7.24
CA ARG A 192 1.50 -14.82 -8.29
C ARG A 192 0.39 -13.76 -8.23
N ALA A 193 -0.17 -13.56 -7.05
CA ALA A 193 -1.24 -12.62 -6.79
C ALA A 193 -0.74 -11.48 -5.91
N ALA A 194 -1.09 -10.25 -6.24
CA ALA A 194 -0.73 -9.07 -5.45
C ALA A 194 -1.94 -8.21 -5.16
N LEU A 195 -1.88 -7.52 -4.01
CA LEU A 195 -2.91 -6.63 -3.51
C LEU A 195 -2.33 -5.22 -3.41
N LEU A 196 -2.97 -4.26 -4.06
CA LEU A 196 -2.60 -2.85 -3.98
C LEU A 196 -3.80 -2.01 -3.55
N PRO A 197 -3.57 -0.92 -2.79
CA PRO A 197 -4.64 0.03 -2.51
C PRO A 197 -5.23 0.59 -3.81
N TRP A 198 -6.57 0.60 -3.91
CA TRP A 198 -7.30 1.20 -5.00
C TRP A 198 -7.63 2.64 -4.67
N VAL A 199 -7.17 3.57 -5.49
CA VAL A 199 -7.33 5.01 -5.29
C VAL A 199 -8.39 5.57 -6.23
N GLU A 200 -9.32 6.32 -5.67
CA GLU A 200 -10.29 7.14 -6.40
C GLU A 200 -10.11 8.61 -6.05
N ILE A 201 -10.67 9.49 -6.86
CA ILE A 201 -10.67 10.93 -6.61
C ILE A 201 -12.02 11.31 -6.01
N LEU A 202 -11.99 11.86 -4.80
CA LEU A 202 -13.14 12.49 -4.18
C LEU A 202 -13.13 13.98 -4.55
N GLN A 203 -14.13 14.42 -5.31
CA GLN A 203 -14.32 15.82 -5.63
C GLN A 203 -14.81 16.60 -4.40
N ALA A 204 -14.29 17.79 -4.20
CA ALA A 204 -14.78 18.66 -3.14
C ALA A 204 -16.21 19.15 -3.42
N PRO A 205 -17.16 19.00 -2.48
CA PRO A 205 -18.54 19.46 -2.70
C PRO A 205 -18.61 20.96 -3.04
N GLY A 206 -19.36 21.30 -4.10
CA GLY A 206 -19.61 22.69 -4.49
C GLY A 206 -18.42 23.41 -5.12
N GLN A 207 -17.41 22.71 -5.58
CA GLN A 207 -16.29 23.28 -6.32
C GLN A 207 -16.22 22.68 -7.72
N ASP A 208 -16.37 23.54 -8.74
CA ASP A 208 -16.25 23.14 -10.15
C ASP A 208 -14.81 23.08 -10.65
N ASP A 209 -13.83 23.33 -9.77
CA ASP A 209 -12.40 23.29 -10.11
C ASP A 209 -11.89 21.83 -10.09
N PRO A 210 -11.56 21.24 -11.26
CA PRO A 210 -11.10 19.85 -11.34
C PRO A 210 -9.81 19.58 -10.57
N SER A 211 -9.00 20.61 -10.29
CA SER A 211 -7.75 20.46 -9.53
C SER A 211 -8.00 20.23 -8.02
N LYS A 212 -9.18 20.63 -7.53
CA LYS A 212 -9.58 20.53 -6.13
C LYS A 212 -10.28 19.21 -5.88
N GLY A 213 -9.52 18.16 -5.70
CA GLY A 213 -9.97 16.85 -5.31
C GLY A 213 -8.93 16.17 -4.43
N ILE A 214 -9.34 15.14 -3.73
CA ILE A 214 -8.43 14.38 -2.86
C ILE A 214 -8.40 12.94 -3.37
N GLY A 215 -7.20 12.41 -3.62
CA GLY A 215 -7.03 10.97 -3.81
C GLY A 215 -7.30 10.25 -2.49
N TYR A 216 -8.17 9.27 -2.48
CA TYR A 216 -8.46 8.46 -1.29
C TYR A 216 -8.51 6.97 -1.63
N ILE A 217 -8.21 6.13 -0.65
CA ILE A 217 -8.22 4.69 -0.82
C ILE A 217 -9.65 4.17 -0.65
N ASN A 218 -10.19 3.55 -1.71
CA ASN A 218 -11.55 3.00 -1.76
C ASN A 218 -11.55 1.54 -2.22
N GLY A 219 -10.92 0.66 -1.45
CA GLY A 219 -10.85 -0.75 -1.74
C GLY A 219 -9.45 -1.23 -2.14
N THR A 220 -9.40 -2.36 -2.83
CA THR A 220 -8.17 -3.07 -3.18
C THR A 220 -8.19 -3.51 -4.63
N ALA A 221 -7.18 -3.13 -5.40
CA ALA A 221 -6.89 -3.69 -6.70
C ALA A 221 -6.26 -5.07 -6.52
N ILE A 222 -6.79 -6.06 -7.21
CA ILE A 222 -6.31 -7.45 -7.19
C ILE A 222 -5.60 -7.73 -8.51
N MET A 223 -4.33 -8.09 -8.39
CA MET A 223 -3.51 -8.49 -9.52
C MET A 223 -3.24 -9.99 -9.50
N HIS A 224 -3.17 -10.59 -10.68
CA HIS A 224 -2.70 -11.95 -10.88
C HIS A 224 -1.86 -12.00 -12.16
N ASN A 225 -0.68 -12.66 -12.08
CA ASN A 225 0.26 -12.71 -13.20
C ASN A 225 0.57 -11.31 -13.79
N HIS A 226 0.83 -10.32 -12.93
CA HIS A 226 1.16 -8.93 -13.27
C HIS A 226 0.02 -8.12 -13.92
N LYS A 227 -1.23 -8.61 -13.93
CA LYS A 227 -2.39 -7.94 -14.51
C LYS A 227 -3.49 -7.71 -13.49
N LEU A 228 -4.25 -6.64 -13.66
CA LEU A 228 -5.45 -6.39 -12.88
C LEU A 228 -6.53 -7.42 -13.26
N VAL A 229 -7.03 -8.17 -12.28
CA VAL A 229 -8.11 -9.15 -12.45
C VAL A 229 -9.42 -8.68 -11.81
N GLY A 230 -9.39 -7.63 -11.00
CA GLY A 230 -10.55 -7.02 -10.43
C GLY A 230 -10.25 -6.06 -9.31
N VAL A 231 -11.31 -5.46 -8.77
CA VAL A 231 -11.25 -4.53 -7.63
C VAL A 231 -12.21 -5.03 -6.56
N ALA A 232 -11.70 -5.17 -5.36
CA ALA A 232 -12.46 -5.49 -4.16
C ALA A 232 -12.89 -4.19 -3.45
N ASP A 233 -14.14 -4.13 -3.05
CA ASP A 233 -14.64 -3.05 -2.22
C ASP A 233 -14.08 -3.11 -0.79
N ASN A 234 -14.44 -2.13 0.05
CA ASN A 234 -13.98 -2.06 1.42
C ASN A 234 -14.46 -3.23 2.29
N ARG A 235 -15.61 -3.86 1.96
CA ARG A 235 -16.13 -5.01 2.71
C ARG A 235 -15.26 -6.25 2.46
N ILE A 236 -14.93 -6.52 1.20
CA ILE A 236 -14.04 -7.61 0.80
C ILE A 236 -12.62 -7.36 1.31
N THR A 237 -12.11 -6.12 1.13
CA THR A 237 -10.79 -5.70 1.64
C THR A 237 -10.62 -6.00 3.12
N ARG A 238 -11.64 -5.71 3.95
CA ARG A 238 -11.60 -6.04 5.38
C ARG A 238 -11.55 -7.54 5.63
N GLY A 239 -12.27 -8.35 4.86
CA GLY A 239 -12.18 -9.82 4.95
C GLY A 239 -10.78 -10.36 4.62
N ILE A 240 -10.11 -9.75 3.63
CA ILE A 240 -8.73 -10.08 3.29
C ILE A 240 -7.80 -9.73 4.46
N LEU A 241 -7.87 -8.50 4.97
CA LEU A 241 -7.03 -8.02 6.08
C LEU A 241 -7.15 -8.90 7.33
N TRP A 242 -8.37 -9.38 7.64
CA TRP A 242 -8.59 -10.33 8.73
C TRP A 242 -7.83 -11.64 8.49
N ALA A 243 -7.95 -12.22 7.30
CA ALA A 243 -7.37 -13.52 6.98
C ALA A 243 -5.83 -13.51 6.99
N VAL A 244 -5.20 -12.39 6.52
CA VAL A 244 -3.73 -12.29 6.37
C VAL A 244 -3.00 -11.63 7.54
N ASP A 245 -3.67 -11.44 8.69
CA ASP A 245 -3.11 -10.83 9.92
C ASP A 245 -2.71 -9.35 9.77
N GLU A 246 -3.34 -8.63 8.84
CA GLU A 246 -3.04 -7.21 8.59
C GLU A 246 -4.14 -6.25 9.08
N MET A 247 -5.21 -6.76 9.72
CA MET A 247 -6.25 -5.90 10.27
C MET A 247 -5.73 -5.09 11.46
N ASN A 248 -5.79 -3.77 11.34
CA ASN A 248 -5.35 -2.82 12.35
C ASN A 248 -6.40 -1.74 12.59
N ASN A 249 -6.47 -1.21 13.81
CA ASN A 249 -7.30 -0.06 14.20
C ASN A 249 -8.77 -0.12 13.72
N ALA A 250 -9.33 -1.32 13.58
CA ALA A 250 -10.68 -1.49 13.06
C ALA A 250 -11.73 -1.16 14.11
N ILE A 251 -12.80 -0.50 13.67
CA ILE A 251 -14.06 -0.42 14.41
C ILE A 251 -15.02 -1.43 13.77
N ILE A 252 -15.56 -2.32 14.60
CA ILE A 252 -16.56 -3.32 14.20
C ILE A 252 -17.86 -2.93 14.86
N THR A 253 -18.87 -2.67 14.04
CA THR A 253 -20.22 -2.38 14.52
C THR A 253 -21.14 -3.54 14.16
N ILE A 254 -21.81 -4.09 15.17
CA ILE A 254 -22.83 -5.13 15.02
C ILE A 254 -24.18 -4.60 15.48
N ARG A 255 -25.23 -5.28 15.05
CA ARG A 255 -26.60 -5.13 15.53
C ARG A 255 -26.97 -6.42 16.24
N PRO A 256 -26.86 -6.47 17.58
CA PRO A 256 -27.17 -7.68 18.30
C PRO A 256 -28.62 -8.13 18.08
N ASP A 257 -28.80 -9.46 18.01
CA ASP A 257 -30.13 -10.05 17.80
C ASP A 257 -31.10 -9.69 18.91
N HIS A 258 -32.37 -9.58 18.56
CA HIS A 258 -33.47 -9.33 19.49
C HIS A 258 -33.40 -8.01 20.28
N THR A 259 -32.59 -7.04 19.84
CA THR A 259 -32.49 -5.71 20.47
C THR A 259 -32.46 -4.59 19.41
N LYS A 260 -32.88 -3.40 19.86
CA LYS A 260 -32.71 -2.18 19.04
C LYS A 260 -31.35 -1.57 19.33
N GLY A 261 -30.81 -0.85 18.32
CA GLY A 261 -29.52 -0.16 18.47
C GLY A 261 -28.35 -0.92 17.87
N THR A 262 -27.15 -0.44 18.18
CA THR A 262 -25.87 -0.96 17.67
C THR A 262 -24.85 -1.02 18.81
N LEU A 263 -23.89 -1.92 18.63
CA LEU A 263 -22.75 -2.05 19.51
C LEU A 263 -21.49 -1.94 18.64
N SER A 264 -20.57 -1.05 19.03
CA SER A 264 -19.31 -0.84 18.33
C SER A 264 -18.13 -1.16 19.23
N VAL A 265 -17.23 -1.98 18.73
CA VAL A 265 -15.97 -2.31 19.39
C VAL A 265 -14.79 -1.82 18.57
N GLN A 266 -13.75 -1.38 19.24
CA GLN A 266 -12.45 -1.08 18.65
C GLN A 266 -11.51 -2.27 18.81
N LEU A 267 -10.90 -2.68 17.72
CA LEU A 267 -9.87 -3.70 17.70
C LEU A 267 -8.61 -3.18 18.42
N LEU A 268 -8.15 -3.91 19.42
CA LEU A 268 -6.91 -3.65 20.16
C LEU A 268 -5.75 -4.49 19.62
N ARG A 269 -6.04 -5.73 19.24
CA ARG A 269 -5.06 -6.69 18.73
C ARG A 269 -5.75 -7.71 17.84
N ASN A 270 -5.10 -8.05 16.74
CA ASN A 270 -5.44 -9.18 15.88
C ASN A 270 -4.26 -10.15 15.79
N ARG A 271 -4.57 -11.42 15.65
CA ARG A 271 -3.62 -12.45 15.22
C ARG A 271 -4.36 -13.47 14.38
N SER A 272 -3.91 -13.68 13.16
CA SER A 272 -4.46 -14.67 12.25
C SER A 272 -3.42 -15.70 11.86
N LYS A 273 -3.84 -16.97 11.73
CA LYS A 273 -2.95 -18.07 11.38
C LYS A 273 -3.59 -18.94 10.31
N ILE A 274 -2.90 -19.07 9.20
CA ILE A 274 -3.25 -19.95 8.10
C ILE A 274 -2.56 -21.30 8.31
N THR A 275 -3.35 -22.39 8.38
CA THR A 275 -2.85 -23.74 8.61
C THR A 275 -3.25 -24.65 7.45
N PRO A 276 -2.34 -24.95 6.50
CA PRO A 276 -2.62 -25.86 5.41
C PRO A 276 -2.59 -27.32 5.90
N MET A 277 -3.45 -28.14 5.33
CA MET A 277 -3.60 -29.58 5.64
C MET A 277 -3.75 -30.38 4.34
N TYR A 278 -3.09 -31.55 4.31
CA TYR A 278 -3.25 -32.54 3.24
C TYR A 278 -3.47 -33.91 3.85
N LYS A 279 -4.63 -34.49 3.58
CA LYS A 279 -4.99 -35.83 4.08
C LYS A 279 -5.74 -36.60 3.00
N ASN A 280 -5.37 -37.86 2.79
CA ASN A 280 -6.06 -38.79 1.86
C ASN A 280 -6.24 -38.24 0.43
N GLY A 281 -5.29 -37.44 -0.07
CA GLY A 281 -5.38 -36.82 -1.38
C GLY A 281 -6.16 -35.48 -1.41
N GLU A 282 -6.74 -35.06 -0.30
CA GLU A 282 -7.51 -33.82 -0.23
C GLU A 282 -6.70 -32.66 0.35
N TRP A 283 -6.76 -31.51 -0.33
CA TRP A 283 -6.22 -30.24 0.10
C TRP A 283 -7.26 -29.49 0.93
N SER A 284 -6.89 -29.04 2.12
CA SER A 284 -7.75 -28.24 2.96
C SER A 284 -6.95 -27.22 3.76
N LEU A 285 -7.63 -26.21 4.27
CA LEU A 285 -6.98 -25.10 4.98
C LEU A 285 -7.87 -24.64 6.14
N ARG A 286 -7.24 -24.27 7.25
CA ARG A 286 -7.90 -23.63 8.37
C ARG A 286 -7.28 -22.26 8.62
N ILE A 287 -8.15 -21.25 8.79
CA ILE A 287 -7.80 -19.90 9.21
C ILE A 287 -8.32 -19.75 10.63
N ASP A 288 -7.41 -19.55 11.59
CA ASP A 288 -7.74 -19.27 12.98
C ASP A 288 -7.47 -17.79 13.24
N VAL A 289 -8.45 -17.02 13.70
CA VAL A 289 -8.38 -15.60 14.03
C VAL A 289 -8.61 -15.42 15.52
N ASP A 290 -7.69 -14.76 16.21
CA ASP A 290 -7.81 -14.37 17.63
C ASP A 290 -7.74 -12.84 17.72
N CYS A 291 -8.82 -12.19 18.18
CA CYS A 291 -8.83 -10.75 18.33
C CYS A 291 -9.29 -10.31 19.72
N LYS A 292 -8.67 -9.23 20.18
CA LYS A 292 -8.99 -8.58 21.45
C LYS A 292 -9.57 -7.20 21.16
N ASN A 293 -10.71 -6.90 21.76
CA ASN A 293 -11.49 -5.73 21.45
C ASN A 293 -11.79 -4.90 22.71
N GLN A 294 -12.14 -3.65 22.50
CA GLN A 294 -12.67 -2.75 23.52
C GLN A 294 -14.02 -2.21 23.07
N LEU A 295 -15.02 -2.24 23.92
CA LEU A 295 -16.29 -1.58 23.68
C LEU A 295 -16.09 -0.06 23.67
N ILE A 296 -16.56 0.60 22.60
CA ILE A 296 -16.47 2.07 22.45
C ILE A 296 -17.85 2.73 22.39
N GLN A 297 -18.88 2.00 21.96
CA GLN A 297 -20.24 2.53 21.93
C GLN A 297 -21.26 1.39 22.08
N ASN A 298 -22.25 1.61 22.94
CA ASN A 298 -23.40 0.75 23.10
C ASN A 298 -24.68 1.59 23.10
N THR A 299 -25.51 1.46 22.07
CA THR A 299 -26.82 2.12 21.96
C THR A 299 -27.97 1.13 22.15
N THR A 300 -27.65 -0.12 22.53
CA THR A 300 -28.65 -1.16 22.86
C THR A 300 -29.03 -1.09 24.33
N GLU A 301 -30.11 -1.81 24.69
CA GLU A 301 -30.54 -1.99 26.07
C GLU A 301 -29.74 -3.09 26.81
N ILE A 302 -28.79 -3.75 26.16
CA ILE A 302 -27.99 -4.83 26.72
C ILE A 302 -26.99 -4.25 27.73
N ASN A 303 -27.10 -4.72 28.99
CA ASN A 303 -26.12 -4.41 30.02
C ASN A 303 -25.01 -5.47 30.04
N ILE A 304 -23.87 -5.13 29.44
CA ILE A 304 -22.73 -6.04 29.28
C ILE A 304 -22.01 -6.31 30.61
N ASP A 305 -22.05 -5.33 31.55
CA ASP A 305 -21.33 -5.41 32.83
C ASP A 305 -22.01 -6.33 33.82
N GLN A 306 -23.31 -6.61 33.65
CA GLN A 306 -24.10 -7.33 34.65
C GLN A 306 -24.32 -8.80 34.33
N SER A 307 -24.01 -9.27 33.12
CA SER A 307 -24.26 -10.64 32.69
C SER A 307 -23.16 -11.20 31.85
N SER A 308 -22.48 -12.23 32.32
CA SER A 308 -21.50 -13.01 31.54
C SER A 308 -22.11 -13.61 30.28
N ASP A 309 -23.40 -14.00 30.35
CA ASP A 309 -24.09 -14.61 29.19
C ASP A 309 -24.36 -13.57 28.10
N SER A 310 -24.66 -12.33 28.47
CA SER A 310 -24.83 -11.23 27.52
C SER A 310 -23.53 -10.90 26.82
N LEU A 311 -22.39 -10.87 27.53
CA LEU A 311 -21.07 -10.66 26.97
C LEU A 311 -20.71 -11.78 25.99
N ALA A 312 -20.84 -13.04 26.43
CA ALA A 312 -20.52 -14.20 25.57
C ALA A 312 -21.35 -14.24 24.28
N ASN A 313 -22.65 -13.85 24.37
CA ASN A 313 -23.48 -13.77 23.17
C ASN A 313 -23.01 -12.66 22.19
N ILE A 314 -22.55 -11.51 22.70
CA ILE A 314 -22.02 -10.44 21.86
C ILE A 314 -20.68 -10.84 21.23
N GLU A 315 -19.79 -11.47 22.01
CA GLU A 315 -18.52 -11.99 21.50
C GLU A 315 -18.77 -12.99 20.37
N LYS A 316 -19.72 -13.92 20.53
CA LYS A 316 -20.11 -14.86 19.49
C LYS A 316 -20.62 -14.18 18.22
N GLN A 317 -21.43 -13.15 18.32
CA GLN A 317 -21.90 -12.39 17.16
C GLN A 317 -20.79 -11.60 16.47
N LEU A 318 -19.77 -11.15 17.21
CA LEU A 318 -18.55 -10.57 16.63
C LEU A 318 -17.75 -11.61 15.85
N GLU A 319 -17.58 -12.81 16.42
CA GLU A 319 -16.93 -13.95 15.76
C GLU A 319 -17.62 -14.29 14.43
N GLU A 320 -18.94 -14.49 14.46
CA GLU A 320 -19.75 -14.76 13.27
C GLU A 320 -19.62 -13.66 12.20
N ASN A 321 -19.57 -12.38 12.61
CA ASN A 321 -19.36 -11.25 11.69
C ASN A 321 -17.97 -11.27 11.03
N ILE A 322 -16.94 -11.63 11.79
CA ILE A 322 -15.57 -11.73 11.27
C ILE A 322 -15.46 -12.92 10.28
N GLU A 323 -16.00 -14.08 10.67
CA GLU A 323 -16.02 -15.28 9.83
C GLU A 323 -16.76 -15.03 8.51
N GLU A 324 -17.94 -14.40 8.55
CA GLU A 324 -18.72 -14.06 7.36
C GLU A 324 -17.90 -13.19 6.38
N ARG A 325 -17.18 -12.18 6.88
CA ARG A 325 -16.35 -11.30 6.06
C ARG A 325 -15.20 -12.04 5.39
N ILE A 326 -14.55 -12.95 6.13
CA ILE A 326 -13.45 -13.76 5.60
C ILE A 326 -14.01 -14.74 4.55
N HIS A 327 -15.12 -15.42 4.84
CA HIS A 327 -15.76 -16.32 3.89
C HIS A 327 -16.18 -15.61 2.60
N LEU A 328 -16.72 -14.39 2.70
CA LEU A 328 -17.06 -13.56 1.54
C LEU A 328 -15.81 -13.25 0.70
N ALA A 329 -14.72 -12.85 1.34
CA ALA A 329 -13.46 -12.56 0.64
C ALA A 329 -12.89 -13.82 -0.05
N ILE A 330 -12.94 -14.98 0.61
CA ILE A 330 -12.53 -16.26 0.02
C ILE A 330 -13.42 -16.63 -1.17
N HIS A 331 -14.73 -16.46 -1.04
CA HIS A 331 -15.67 -16.74 -2.12
C HIS A 331 -15.37 -15.89 -3.37
N GLU A 332 -15.19 -14.58 -3.20
CA GLU A 332 -14.84 -13.68 -4.29
C GLU A 332 -13.48 -14.02 -4.93
N ALA A 333 -12.49 -14.37 -4.09
CA ALA A 333 -11.17 -14.80 -4.57
C ALA A 333 -11.26 -16.03 -5.48
N LYS A 334 -12.08 -17.02 -5.11
CA LYS A 334 -12.25 -18.26 -5.86
C LYS A 334 -13.12 -18.11 -7.11
N THR A 335 -14.19 -17.32 -7.04
CA THR A 335 -15.23 -17.29 -8.09
C THR A 335 -15.05 -16.14 -9.07
N LYS A 336 -14.80 -14.94 -8.55
CA LYS A 336 -14.71 -13.71 -9.34
C LYS A 336 -13.29 -13.42 -9.81
N TYR A 337 -12.34 -13.38 -8.87
CA TYR A 337 -10.96 -12.99 -9.19
C TYR A 337 -10.13 -14.16 -9.69
N LYS A 338 -10.47 -15.39 -9.30
CA LYS A 338 -9.76 -16.64 -9.61
C LYS A 338 -8.26 -16.51 -9.32
N ALA A 339 -7.93 -15.89 -8.18
CA ALA A 339 -6.58 -15.58 -7.75
C ALA A 339 -6.43 -15.87 -6.26
N ASP A 340 -5.36 -16.56 -5.88
CA ASP A 340 -5.02 -16.85 -4.49
C ASP A 340 -4.41 -15.62 -3.81
N ILE A 341 -5.27 -14.67 -3.45
CA ILE A 341 -4.91 -13.39 -2.84
C ILE A 341 -4.47 -13.50 -1.37
N PHE A 342 -4.50 -14.69 -0.79
CA PHE A 342 -4.13 -14.97 0.60
C PHE A 342 -2.77 -15.65 0.72
N ASN A 343 -2.13 -15.96 -0.41
CA ASN A 343 -0.91 -16.75 -0.50
C ASN A 343 -1.01 -18.12 0.19
N PHE A 344 -2.13 -18.82 -0.03
CA PHE A 344 -2.30 -20.20 0.41
C PHE A 344 -1.30 -21.14 -0.27
N ALA A 345 -0.99 -20.90 -1.54
CA ALA A 345 0.08 -21.58 -2.28
C ALA A 345 1.39 -21.59 -1.49
N GLY A 346 1.88 -20.42 -1.07
CA GLY A 346 3.09 -20.31 -0.27
C GLY A 346 2.97 -20.99 1.10
N ALA A 347 1.79 -20.98 1.73
CA ALA A 347 1.57 -21.69 2.97
C ALA A 347 1.69 -23.23 2.77
N PHE A 348 1.16 -23.77 1.67
CA PHE A 348 1.32 -25.18 1.33
C PHE A 348 2.77 -25.51 0.95
N HIS A 349 3.44 -24.68 0.17
CA HIS A 349 4.84 -24.88 -0.18
C HIS A 349 5.72 -24.95 1.07
N ARG A 350 5.59 -24.02 1.99
CA ARG A 350 6.36 -24.01 3.26
C ARG A 350 6.14 -25.26 4.10
N LYS A 351 4.91 -25.77 4.13
CA LYS A 351 4.58 -26.94 4.98
C LYS A 351 4.83 -28.28 4.31
N TYR A 352 4.62 -28.38 3.00
CA TYR A 352 4.68 -29.64 2.24
C TYR A 352 5.52 -29.47 0.95
N PRO A 353 6.82 -29.12 1.04
CA PRO A 353 7.63 -28.73 -0.14
C PRO A 353 7.73 -29.81 -1.21
N VAL A 354 7.83 -31.10 -0.81
CA VAL A 354 7.93 -32.24 -1.75
C VAL A 354 6.61 -32.47 -2.49
N LEU A 355 5.48 -32.29 -1.79
CA LEU A 355 4.16 -32.44 -2.37
C LEU A 355 3.86 -31.23 -3.28
N TRP A 356 4.17 -30.02 -2.83
CA TRP A 356 4.00 -28.80 -3.58
C TRP A 356 4.68 -28.87 -4.95
N LYS A 357 5.93 -29.27 -5.01
CA LYS A 357 6.68 -29.39 -6.27
C LYS A 357 6.03 -30.32 -7.31
N LYS A 358 5.18 -31.26 -6.88
CA LYS A 358 4.43 -32.14 -7.79
C LYS A 358 3.17 -31.50 -8.35
N HIS A 359 2.58 -30.55 -7.60
CA HIS A 359 1.26 -29.97 -7.87
C HIS A 359 1.27 -28.45 -8.11
N GLU A 360 2.44 -27.79 -8.06
CA GLU A 360 2.56 -26.33 -8.24
C GLU A 360 1.90 -25.81 -9.52
N LYS A 361 1.99 -26.60 -10.61
CA LYS A 361 1.39 -26.24 -11.91
C LYS A 361 -0.13 -26.45 -11.97
N GLU A 362 -0.68 -27.17 -11.01
CA GLU A 362 -2.11 -27.47 -10.91
C GLU A 362 -2.83 -26.52 -9.94
N TRP A 363 -2.09 -25.57 -9.31
CA TRP A 363 -2.63 -24.71 -8.26
C TRP A 363 -3.87 -23.92 -8.68
N ASP A 364 -3.88 -23.40 -9.88
CA ASP A 364 -5.02 -22.65 -10.43
C ASP A 364 -6.30 -23.53 -10.53
N THR A 365 -6.16 -24.84 -10.59
CA THR A 365 -7.26 -25.81 -10.55
C THR A 365 -7.60 -26.24 -9.12
N ILE A 366 -6.59 -26.37 -8.26
CA ILE A 366 -6.74 -26.79 -6.85
C ILE A 366 -7.38 -25.68 -6.01
N PHE A 367 -6.95 -24.43 -6.19
CA PHE A 367 -7.37 -23.32 -5.35
C PHE A 367 -8.90 -23.07 -5.33
N PRO A 368 -9.64 -23.09 -6.45
CA PRO A 368 -11.10 -22.93 -6.44
C PRO A 368 -11.83 -24.02 -5.62
N GLU A 369 -11.30 -25.24 -5.62
CA GLU A 369 -11.89 -26.41 -4.94
C GLU A 369 -11.40 -26.60 -3.50
N LEU A 370 -10.45 -25.78 -3.05
CA LEU A 370 -9.83 -25.88 -1.72
C LEU A 370 -10.88 -25.76 -0.60
N LYS A 371 -10.96 -26.75 0.28
CA LYS A 371 -11.83 -26.71 1.46
C LYS A 371 -11.21 -25.79 2.51
N ILE A 372 -11.90 -24.70 2.87
CA ILE A 372 -11.39 -23.71 3.83
C ILE A 372 -12.36 -23.59 5.00
N THR A 373 -11.84 -23.76 6.21
CA THR A 373 -12.56 -23.54 7.47
C THR A 373 -12.01 -22.29 8.12
N VAL A 374 -12.89 -21.43 8.58
CA VAL A 374 -12.55 -20.20 9.34
C VAL A 374 -13.07 -20.37 10.74
N ASN A 375 -12.25 -20.04 11.73
CA ASN A 375 -12.63 -20.00 13.14
C ASN A 375 -12.17 -18.65 13.71
N ALA A 376 -13.06 -17.83 14.18
CA ALA A 376 -12.76 -16.59 14.86
C ALA A 376 -12.99 -16.74 16.36
N GLN A 377 -12.15 -16.09 17.16
CA GLN A 377 -12.33 -15.84 18.57
C GLN A 377 -12.18 -14.36 18.84
N ALA A 378 -13.19 -13.74 19.44
CA ALA A 378 -13.28 -12.29 19.61
C ALA A 378 -13.64 -11.93 21.06
N ASP A 379 -12.62 -11.66 21.89
CA ASP A 379 -12.83 -11.27 23.30
C ASP A 379 -12.98 -9.75 23.44
N ILE A 380 -13.85 -9.32 24.34
CA ILE A 380 -14.01 -7.93 24.77
C ILE A 380 -13.33 -7.74 26.12
N LEU A 381 -12.10 -7.19 26.12
CA LEU A 381 -11.27 -7.02 27.31
C LEU A 381 -11.72 -5.85 28.21
N ARG A 382 -12.37 -4.84 27.63
CA ARG A 382 -12.82 -3.63 28.32
C ARG A 382 -14.24 -3.32 27.90
N PRO A 383 -15.22 -3.53 28.77
CA PRO A 383 -16.63 -3.25 28.47
C PRO A 383 -16.96 -1.75 28.42
N GLY A 384 -16.02 -0.88 28.72
CA GLY A 384 -16.17 0.59 28.71
C GLY A 384 -15.87 1.20 30.07
N MET A 385 -15.55 2.52 30.13
CA MET A 385 -15.27 3.22 31.39
C MET A 385 -16.54 3.76 32.06
N PHE A 386 -17.64 3.90 31.30
CA PHE A 386 -18.92 4.43 31.81
C PHE A 386 -20.09 3.69 31.19
N ASN A 387 -21.01 3.23 32.01
CA ASN A 387 -22.32 2.75 31.58
C ASN A 387 -23.34 3.88 31.84
N THR A 388 -23.80 4.54 30.76
CA THR A 388 -24.79 5.64 30.87
C THR A 388 -26.19 5.18 31.25
N GLN A 389 -26.44 3.86 31.32
CA GLN A 389 -27.74 3.27 31.68
C GLN A 389 -28.01 3.14 33.19
N GLN A 390 -27.10 3.59 34.06
CA GLN A 390 -27.31 3.52 35.52
C GLN A 390 -28.14 4.68 36.11
N LYS A 391 -28.85 5.48 35.30
CA LYS A 391 -29.76 6.53 35.78
C LYS A 391 -31.09 6.49 35.05
N GLN A 392 -31.93 5.52 35.41
CA GLN A 392 -33.41 5.69 35.41
C GLN A 392 -33.97 4.91 36.59
#